data_80a89eab37668492561fffa124d1eb4e
#
_entry.id   80a89eab37668492561fffa124d1eb4e
#
_cell.length_a   1.000
_cell.length_b   1.000
_cell.length_c   1.000
_cell.angle_alpha   90.00
_cell.angle_beta   90.00
_cell.angle_gamma   90.00
#
_symmetry.space_group_name_H-M   'P 1'
#
loop_
_entity.id
_entity.type
_entity.pdbx_description
1 polymer ?
#
loop_
_entity_poly.entity_id
_entity_poly.type
_entity_poly.pdbx_seq_one_letter_code
_entity_poly.pdbx_strand_id
1 'polypeptide(L)'
;MKNEDLPPFAKLPHVQEVATTGESAARLLTWVRDEKDRRVASGGKKHQRIVLVIDELAELTSTLKEQNVKSNVFGSILAIGRSKSINVIAATQKPLASIVGSVAKSNFPLRLVGRVLSADDAKVAAGQSGTGAEYLPGKGSFLYVDGSEVRRFQSYLIPDIQRQAELVADRW
;
A
#
# COMPACT_ATOMS: atom_id res chain seq x y z
N MET A 1 14.57 3.13 6.47
CA MET A 1 13.56 2.16 6.01
C MET A 1 13.84 0.82 6.66
N LYS A 2 12.90 0.31 7.48
CA LYS A 2 12.95 -1.10 7.91
C LYS A 2 12.49 -1.93 6.71
N ASN A 3 13.44 -2.37 5.91
CA ASN A 3 13.18 -3.08 4.65
C ASN A 3 13.63 -4.54 4.74
N GLU A 4 13.08 -5.27 5.71
CA GLU A 4 13.48 -6.66 5.92
C GLU A 4 12.54 -7.64 5.21
N ASP A 5 11.27 -7.25 5.02
CA ASP A 5 10.21 -8.17 4.57
C ASP A 5 10.08 -8.28 3.04
N LEU A 6 10.35 -7.21 2.30
CA LEU A 6 10.19 -7.20 0.84
C LEU A 6 11.39 -7.73 0.03
N PRO A 7 12.66 -7.55 0.44
CA PRO A 7 13.83 -8.00 -0.33
C PRO A 7 13.82 -9.47 -0.74
N PRO A 8 13.33 -10.43 0.06
CA PRO A 8 13.26 -11.83 -0.35
C PRO A 8 12.46 -12.05 -1.65
N PHE A 9 11.49 -11.20 -1.94
CA PHE A 9 10.64 -11.30 -3.15
C PHE A 9 11.28 -10.68 -4.40
N ALA A 10 12.42 -9.98 -4.29
CA ALA A 10 13.06 -9.30 -5.42
C ALA A 10 13.45 -10.24 -6.58
N LYS A 11 13.66 -11.52 -6.28
CA LYS A 11 14.06 -12.54 -7.27
C LYS A 11 12.88 -13.16 -8.03
N LEU A 12 11.65 -12.86 -7.65
CA LEU A 12 10.47 -13.42 -8.30
C LEU A 12 10.32 -12.86 -9.73
N PRO A 13 9.99 -13.70 -10.72
CA PRO A 13 9.99 -13.29 -12.14
C PRO A 13 8.95 -12.20 -12.47
N HIS A 14 7.95 -12.03 -11.63
CA HIS A 14 6.92 -11.00 -11.76
C HIS A 14 7.19 -9.72 -10.92
N VAL A 15 8.28 -9.71 -10.14
CA VAL A 15 8.70 -8.53 -9.36
C VAL A 15 9.68 -7.72 -10.19
N GLN A 16 9.28 -6.50 -10.51
CA GLN A 16 10.07 -5.59 -11.34
C GLN A 16 11.24 -4.99 -10.58
N GLU A 17 10.99 -4.48 -9.39
CA GLU A 17 11.98 -3.84 -8.52
C GLU A 17 11.49 -3.85 -7.07
N VAL A 18 12.43 -4.01 -6.13
CA VAL A 18 12.22 -3.76 -4.70
C VAL A 18 13.10 -2.57 -4.30
N ALA A 19 12.47 -1.42 -4.04
CA ALA A 19 13.15 -0.21 -3.62
C ALA A 19 13.48 -0.27 -2.12
N THR A 20 14.76 -0.18 -1.77
CA THR A 20 15.25 -0.27 -0.38
C THR A 20 15.87 1.03 0.13
N THR A 21 16.01 2.03 -0.72
CA THR A 21 16.54 3.36 -0.38
C THR A 21 15.55 4.45 -0.81
N GLY A 22 15.70 5.65 -0.22
CA GLY A 22 14.88 6.80 -0.61
C GLY A 22 15.01 7.16 -2.09
N GLU A 23 16.23 7.08 -2.63
CA GLU A 23 16.50 7.34 -4.04
C GLU A 23 15.81 6.30 -4.94
N SER A 24 15.95 5.01 -4.62
CA SER A 24 15.29 3.95 -5.40
C SER A 24 13.77 4.05 -5.33
N ALA A 25 13.21 4.40 -4.17
CA ALA A 25 11.77 4.62 -4.03
C ALA A 25 11.27 5.81 -4.87
N ALA A 26 12.00 6.92 -4.87
CA ALA A 26 11.67 8.09 -5.68
C ALA A 26 11.74 7.77 -7.19
N ARG A 27 12.77 7.03 -7.63
CA ARG A 27 12.92 6.57 -9.00
C ARG A 27 11.78 5.65 -9.42
N LEU A 28 11.45 4.64 -8.59
CA LEU A 28 10.36 3.70 -8.86
C LEU A 28 9.00 4.40 -8.98
N LEU A 29 8.69 5.33 -8.08
CA LEU A 29 7.44 6.08 -8.15
C LEU A 29 7.38 7.00 -9.38
N THR A 30 8.51 7.58 -9.78
CA THR A 30 8.60 8.36 -11.01
C THR A 30 8.32 7.48 -12.22
N TRP A 31 8.89 6.28 -12.27
CA TRP A 31 8.62 5.31 -13.33
C TRP A 31 7.13 4.90 -13.37
N VAL A 32 6.51 4.61 -12.22
CA VAL A 32 5.07 4.27 -12.15
C VAL A 32 4.21 5.43 -12.66
N ARG A 33 4.54 6.67 -12.32
CA ARG A 33 3.87 7.87 -12.85
C ARG A 33 3.99 7.94 -14.35
N ASP A 34 5.19 7.81 -14.89
CA ASP A 34 5.45 7.93 -16.33
C ASP A 34 4.73 6.82 -17.11
N GLU A 35 4.74 5.60 -16.58
CA GLU A 35 3.98 4.48 -17.14
C GLU A 35 2.46 4.74 -17.09
N LYS A 36 1.94 5.30 -16.01
CA LYS A 36 0.54 5.75 -15.92
C LYS A 36 0.24 6.78 -17.03
N ASP A 37 1.10 7.78 -17.21
CA ASP A 37 0.91 8.84 -18.22
C ASP A 37 0.98 8.26 -19.63
N ARG A 38 1.91 7.33 -19.89
CA ARG A 38 1.98 6.60 -21.16
C ARG A 38 0.69 5.82 -21.43
N ARG A 39 0.12 5.16 -20.42
CA ARG A 39 -1.15 4.42 -20.53
C ARG A 39 -2.35 5.35 -20.75
N VAL A 40 -2.34 6.52 -20.16
CA VAL A 40 -3.35 7.56 -20.43
C VAL A 40 -3.29 7.97 -21.91
N ALA A 41 -2.11 8.27 -22.42
CA ALA A 41 -1.91 8.70 -23.81
C ALA A 41 -2.24 7.60 -24.85
N SER A 42 -2.11 6.32 -24.50
CA SER A 42 -2.38 5.21 -25.41
C SER A 42 -3.86 4.98 -25.73
N GLY A 43 -4.76 5.66 -25.05
CA GLY A 43 -6.22 5.52 -25.22
C GLY A 43 -6.71 4.11 -24.92
N GLY A 44 -7.64 3.68 -24.41
CA GLY A 44 -8.38 2.44 -24.14
C GLY A 44 -7.71 1.06 -24.38
N LYS A 45 -6.41 0.98 -24.64
CA LYS A 45 -5.68 -0.27 -24.79
C LYS A 45 -5.66 -1.05 -23.48
N LYS A 46 -5.78 -2.37 -23.56
CA LYS A 46 -5.55 -3.26 -22.40
C LYS A 46 -4.08 -3.24 -22.04
N HIS A 47 -3.78 -3.08 -20.76
CA HIS A 47 -2.42 -3.09 -20.22
C HIS A 47 -2.26 -4.23 -19.21
N GLN A 48 -1.07 -4.78 -19.13
CA GLN A 48 -0.70 -5.70 -18.06
C GLN A 48 -0.87 -5.00 -16.71
N ARG A 49 -1.38 -5.72 -15.71
CA ARG A 49 -1.57 -5.17 -14.36
C ARG A 49 -0.24 -4.91 -13.69
N ILE A 50 -0.11 -3.74 -13.09
CA ILE A 50 0.96 -3.37 -12.16
C ILE A 50 0.36 -3.30 -10.77
N VAL A 51 1.02 -3.89 -9.79
CA VAL A 51 0.70 -3.73 -8.37
C VAL A 51 1.89 -3.06 -7.70
N LEU A 52 1.67 -1.85 -7.18
CA LEU A 52 2.63 -1.12 -6.36
C LEU A 52 2.37 -1.46 -4.90
N VAL A 53 3.34 -2.06 -4.23
CA VAL A 53 3.26 -2.40 -2.80
C VAL A 53 4.11 -1.42 -2.00
N ILE A 54 3.54 -0.84 -0.94
CA ILE A 54 4.19 0.13 -0.05
C ILE A 54 4.06 -0.41 1.37
N ASP A 55 5.19 -0.75 1.99
CA ASP A 55 5.22 -1.32 3.33
C ASP A 55 4.91 -0.27 4.43
N GLU A 56 5.46 0.95 4.32
CA GLU A 56 5.16 2.03 5.26
C GLU A 56 4.93 3.37 4.52
N LEU A 57 3.66 3.74 4.40
CA LEU A 57 3.25 4.94 3.66
C LEU A 57 3.76 6.24 4.31
N ALA A 58 3.84 6.27 5.66
CA ALA A 58 4.34 7.44 6.38
C ALA A 58 5.80 7.71 6.04
N GLU A 59 6.62 6.67 6.00
CA GLU A 59 8.02 6.76 5.65
C GLU A 59 8.21 7.17 4.19
N LEU A 60 7.45 6.56 3.27
CA LEU A 60 7.49 6.94 1.87
C LEU A 60 7.20 8.42 1.66
N THR A 61 6.18 8.97 2.32
CA THR A 61 5.82 10.39 2.16
C THR A 61 6.91 11.33 2.68
N SER A 62 7.61 10.98 3.75
CA SER A 62 8.76 11.73 4.25
C SER A 62 9.92 11.67 3.27
N THR A 63 10.26 10.48 2.81
CA THR A 63 11.31 10.22 1.83
C THR A 63 11.09 11.00 0.52
N LEU A 64 9.87 11.03 0.00
CA LEU A 64 9.56 11.79 -1.21
C LEU A 64 9.79 13.29 -1.06
N LYS A 65 9.52 13.85 0.12
CA LYS A 65 9.82 15.26 0.41
C LYS A 65 11.32 15.51 0.41
N GLU A 66 12.09 14.64 1.06
CA GLU A 66 13.56 14.73 1.12
C GLU A 66 14.20 14.61 -0.26
N GLN A 67 13.64 13.76 -1.12
CA GLN A 67 14.09 13.57 -2.51
C GLN A 67 13.52 14.59 -3.49
N ASN A 68 12.84 15.66 -3.00
CA ASN A 68 12.23 16.70 -3.82
C ASN A 68 11.26 16.17 -4.89
N VAL A 69 10.65 15.02 -4.67
CA VAL A 69 9.60 14.49 -5.55
C VAL A 69 8.35 15.34 -5.37
N LYS A 70 7.79 15.81 -6.48
CA LYS A 70 6.57 16.64 -6.46
C LYS A 70 5.45 15.93 -5.69
N SER A 71 4.82 16.61 -4.76
CA SER A 71 3.80 16.08 -3.87
C SER A 71 2.59 15.45 -4.59
N ASN A 72 2.34 15.85 -5.84
CA ASN A 72 1.23 15.34 -6.63
C ASN A 72 1.51 13.99 -7.34
N VAL A 73 2.75 13.49 -7.35
CA VAL A 73 3.11 12.24 -8.06
C VAL A 73 2.30 11.07 -7.51
N PHE A 74 2.39 10.82 -6.22
CA PHE A 74 1.67 9.72 -5.58
C PHE A 74 0.15 9.91 -5.68
N GLY A 75 -0.37 11.12 -5.43
CA GLY A 75 -1.77 11.45 -5.59
C GLY A 75 -2.31 11.17 -6.99
N SER A 76 -1.54 11.48 -8.03
CA SER A 76 -1.93 11.22 -9.43
C SER A 76 -1.98 9.72 -9.76
N ILE A 77 -1.07 8.92 -9.18
CA ILE A 77 -1.09 7.46 -9.31
C ILE A 77 -2.37 6.89 -8.69
N LEU A 78 -2.71 7.33 -7.47
CA LEU A 78 -3.92 6.90 -6.77
C LEU A 78 -5.20 7.26 -7.52
N ALA A 79 -5.30 8.49 -8.04
CA ALA A 79 -6.50 9.00 -8.68
C ALA A 79 -6.83 8.30 -10.02
N ILE A 80 -5.82 7.97 -10.81
CA ILE A 80 -5.98 7.52 -12.20
C ILE A 80 -5.53 6.07 -12.39
N GLY A 81 -4.59 5.59 -11.60
CA GLY A 81 -3.89 4.32 -11.80
C GLY A 81 -4.84 3.13 -11.97
N ARG A 82 -5.88 3.01 -11.14
CA ARG A 82 -6.85 1.91 -11.21
C ARG A 82 -7.48 1.76 -12.60
N SER A 83 -7.87 2.86 -13.25
CA SER A 83 -8.44 2.86 -14.60
C SER A 83 -7.42 2.47 -15.68
N LYS A 84 -6.12 2.48 -15.34
CA LYS A 84 -5.00 2.14 -16.20
C LYS A 84 -4.29 0.84 -15.78
N SER A 85 -4.99 -0.01 -15.04
CA SER A 85 -4.46 -1.30 -14.54
C SER A 85 -3.24 -1.15 -13.61
N ILE A 86 -3.17 -0.06 -12.86
CA ILE A 86 -2.18 0.17 -11.81
C ILE A 86 -2.90 0.19 -10.47
N ASN A 87 -2.64 -0.79 -9.62
CA ASN A 87 -3.23 -0.93 -8.30
C ASN A 87 -2.18 -0.63 -7.23
N VAL A 88 -2.61 -0.04 -6.12
CA VAL A 88 -1.73 0.26 -4.98
C VAL A 88 -2.22 -0.50 -3.75
N ILE A 89 -1.29 -1.18 -3.10
CA ILE A 89 -1.44 -1.76 -1.76
C ILE A 89 -0.49 -0.99 -0.86
N ALA A 90 -1.02 -0.32 0.16
CA ALA A 90 -0.20 0.45 1.08
C ALA A 90 -0.49 0.06 2.52
N ALA A 91 0.55 -0.16 3.28
CA ALA A 91 0.48 -0.34 4.72
C ALA A 91 1.02 0.90 5.45
N THR A 92 0.61 1.07 6.69
CA THR A 92 1.16 2.07 7.61
C THR A 92 0.88 1.66 9.04
N GLN A 93 1.84 1.86 9.92
CA GLN A 93 1.69 1.65 11.37
C GLN A 93 1.09 2.86 12.08
N LYS A 94 1.07 4.00 11.42
CA LYS A 94 0.55 5.26 11.98
C LYS A 94 -0.64 5.74 11.16
N PRO A 95 -1.87 5.61 11.65
CA PRO A 95 -3.04 6.16 10.99
C PRO A 95 -3.06 7.69 11.11
N LEU A 96 -2.06 8.36 10.57
CA LEU A 96 -1.95 9.82 10.64
C LEU A 96 -2.88 10.43 9.60
N ALA A 97 -3.91 11.10 10.05
CA ALA A 97 -4.80 11.89 9.21
C ALA A 97 -4.03 12.90 8.32
N SER A 98 -2.88 13.38 8.80
CA SER A 98 -1.99 14.29 8.08
C SER A 98 -1.21 13.63 6.93
N ILE A 99 -0.92 12.31 7.03
CA ILE A 99 -0.17 11.57 5.99
C ILE A 99 -1.14 11.07 4.92
N VAL A 100 -2.28 10.56 5.38
CA VAL A 100 -3.28 9.93 4.50
C VAL A 100 -4.27 10.95 3.92
N GLY A 101 -4.25 12.21 4.32
CA GLY A 101 -5.03 13.33 3.77
C GLY A 101 -6.39 12.98 3.10
N SER A 102 -7.07 13.94 2.55
CA SER A 102 -8.35 13.73 1.83
C SER A 102 -8.20 12.82 0.60
N VAL A 103 -7.06 12.87 -0.08
CA VAL A 103 -6.76 12.07 -1.28
C VAL A 103 -6.70 10.58 -0.96
N ALA A 104 -6.15 10.20 0.19
CA ALA A 104 -6.05 8.79 0.55
C ALA A 104 -7.39 8.21 1.00
N LYS A 105 -8.24 8.99 1.66
CA LYS A 105 -9.57 8.51 2.09
C LYS A 105 -10.43 8.04 0.91
N SER A 106 -10.39 8.77 -0.20
CA SER A 106 -11.20 8.45 -1.40
C SER A 106 -10.58 7.37 -2.29
N ASN A 107 -9.26 7.17 -2.24
CA ASN A 107 -8.56 6.26 -3.14
C ASN A 107 -8.23 4.89 -2.53
N PHE A 108 -8.45 4.72 -1.23
CA PHE A 108 -8.35 3.44 -0.53
C PHE A 108 -9.73 3.04 0.03
N PRO A 109 -10.66 2.59 -0.83
CA PRO A 109 -12.00 2.19 -0.40
C PRO A 109 -11.97 0.93 0.47
N LEU A 110 -11.06 0.00 0.17
CA LEU A 110 -10.83 -1.20 0.95
C LEU A 110 -9.72 -0.97 1.97
N ARG A 111 -9.99 -1.31 3.23
CA ARG A 111 -9.02 -1.18 4.32
C ARG A 111 -8.99 -2.44 5.17
N LEU A 112 -7.78 -2.84 5.53
CA LEU A 112 -7.53 -3.86 6.54
C LEU A 112 -6.99 -3.16 7.79
N VAL A 113 -7.80 -3.12 8.84
CA VAL A 113 -7.49 -2.35 10.06
C VAL A 113 -7.12 -3.31 11.17
N GLY A 114 -5.87 -3.26 11.61
CA GLY A 114 -5.40 -3.95 12.80
C GLY A 114 -5.82 -3.24 14.09
N ARG A 115 -5.38 -3.78 15.25
CA ARG A 115 -5.61 -3.14 16.53
C ARG A 115 -4.98 -1.75 16.57
N VAL A 116 -5.73 -0.78 17.06
CA VAL A 116 -5.31 0.60 17.33
C VAL A 116 -5.48 0.94 18.81
N LEU A 117 -4.99 2.09 19.25
CA LEU A 117 -4.96 2.45 20.66
C LEU A 117 -6.23 3.15 21.15
N SER A 118 -6.94 3.83 20.27
CA SER A 118 -8.11 4.64 20.64
C SER A 118 -9.24 4.55 19.60
N ALA A 119 -10.45 4.95 19.99
CA ALA A 119 -11.58 5.07 19.07
C ALA A 119 -11.36 6.14 17.98
N ASP A 120 -10.60 7.18 18.27
CA ASP A 120 -10.23 8.19 17.28
C ASP A 120 -9.27 7.62 16.23
N ASP A 121 -8.29 6.81 16.65
CA ASP A 121 -7.41 6.10 15.73
C ASP A 121 -8.21 5.10 14.90
N ALA A 122 -9.17 4.38 15.51
CA ALA A 122 -10.05 3.46 14.81
C ALA A 122 -10.86 4.17 13.71
N LYS A 123 -11.42 5.34 14.03
CA LYS A 123 -12.14 6.17 13.07
C LYS A 123 -11.26 6.62 11.91
N VAL A 124 -10.02 7.03 12.18
CA VAL A 124 -9.06 7.45 11.14
C VAL A 124 -8.66 6.28 10.26
N ALA A 125 -8.30 5.15 10.86
CA ALA A 125 -7.85 3.95 10.14
C ALA A 125 -8.97 3.35 9.29
N ALA A 126 -10.15 3.19 9.84
CA ALA A 126 -11.31 2.61 9.15
C ALA A 126 -12.01 3.61 8.20
N GLY A 127 -11.85 4.91 8.43
CA GLY A 127 -12.57 5.96 7.70
C GLY A 127 -14.00 6.19 8.20
N GLN A 128 -14.44 5.46 9.21
CA GLN A 128 -15.75 5.55 9.85
C GLN A 128 -15.68 5.24 11.33
N SER A 129 -16.62 5.77 12.12
CA SER A 129 -16.70 5.58 13.56
C SER A 129 -17.34 4.24 13.93
N GLY A 130 -17.10 3.77 15.17
CA GLY A 130 -17.82 2.63 15.74
C GLY A 130 -17.40 1.26 15.23
N THR A 131 -16.23 1.14 14.63
CA THR A 131 -15.75 -0.15 14.08
C THR A 131 -15.23 -1.11 15.13
N GLY A 132 -14.82 -0.61 16.31
CA GLY A 132 -14.29 -1.43 17.39
C GLY A 132 -12.86 -1.95 17.17
N ALA A 133 -12.10 -1.30 16.27
CA ALA A 133 -10.71 -1.71 16.00
C ALA A 133 -9.81 -1.59 17.24
N GLU A 134 -10.11 -0.69 18.17
CA GLU A 134 -9.42 -0.52 19.46
C GLU A 134 -9.59 -1.72 20.40
N TYR A 135 -10.62 -2.53 20.21
CA TYR A 135 -10.92 -3.74 21.01
C TYR A 135 -10.39 -5.04 20.37
N LEU A 136 -9.74 -4.96 19.22
CA LEU A 136 -9.14 -6.13 18.61
C LEU A 136 -8.04 -6.71 19.52
N PRO A 137 -7.90 -8.04 19.63
CA PRO A 137 -6.87 -8.67 20.46
C PRO A 137 -5.46 -8.49 19.88
N GLY A 138 -5.32 -7.99 18.65
CA GLY A 138 -4.05 -8.01 17.92
C GLY A 138 -3.73 -9.40 17.37
N LYS A 139 -2.44 -9.73 17.23
CA LYS A 139 -1.97 -11.07 16.81
C LYS A 139 -2.61 -11.58 15.53
N GLY A 140 -2.67 -10.71 14.50
CA GLY A 140 -3.24 -11.04 13.20
C GLY A 140 -4.77 -10.93 13.13
N SER A 141 -5.45 -10.43 14.17
CA SER A 141 -6.87 -10.08 14.09
C SER A 141 -7.05 -8.71 13.45
N PHE A 142 -7.85 -8.67 12.38
CA PHE A 142 -8.10 -7.46 11.58
C PHE A 142 -9.59 -7.26 11.33
N LEU A 143 -9.94 -6.02 11.01
CA LEU A 143 -11.21 -5.67 10.38
C LEU A 143 -10.99 -5.48 8.88
N TYR A 144 -11.80 -6.12 8.07
CA TYR A 144 -12.03 -5.78 6.67
C TYR A 144 -13.09 -4.70 6.62
N VAL A 145 -12.79 -3.58 5.99
CA VAL A 145 -13.70 -2.43 5.85
C VAL A 145 -13.80 -2.07 4.37
N ASP A 146 -15.01 -2.18 3.81
CA ASP A 146 -15.32 -1.78 2.45
C ASP A 146 -16.66 -1.03 2.44
N GLY A 147 -16.60 0.29 2.30
CA GLY A 147 -17.78 1.15 2.48
C GLY A 147 -18.40 0.98 3.86
N SER A 148 -19.67 0.58 3.90
CA SER A 148 -20.41 0.32 5.16
C SER A 148 -20.19 -1.10 5.72
N GLU A 149 -19.56 -1.97 4.95
CA GLU A 149 -19.32 -3.35 5.37
C GLU A 149 -18.09 -3.41 6.28
N VAL A 150 -18.28 -3.97 7.48
CA VAL A 150 -17.20 -4.22 8.44
C VAL A 150 -17.26 -5.69 8.85
N ARG A 151 -16.19 -6.44 8.58
CA ARG A 151 -16.06 -7.85 8.96
C ARG A 151 -14.76 -8.07 9.69
N ARG A 152 -14.80 -8.82 10.79
CA ARG A 152 -13.59 -9.27 11.47
C ARG A 152 -13.09 -10.56 10.84
N PHE A 153 -11.75 -10.66 10.69
CA PHE A 153 -11.09 -11.89 10.26
C PHE A 153 -9.75 -12.09 10.98
N GLN A 154 -9.22 -13.29 10.89
CA GLN A 154 -7.90 -13.65 11.37
C GLN A 154 -6.98 -13.87 10.17
N SER A 155 -5.86 -13.17 10.12
CA SER A 155 -4.84 -13.38 9.09
C SER A 155 -4.05 -14.65 9.35
N TYR A 156 -3.46 -15.20 8.28
CA TYR A 156 -2.46 -16.26 8.40
C TYR A 156 -1.18 -15.71 9.05
N LEU A 157 -0.49 -16.56 9.79
CA LEU A 157 0.86 -16.30 10.24
C LEU A 157 1.83 -16.85 9.18
N ILE A 158 2.74 -16.00 8.72
CA ILE A 158 3.87 -16.40 7.88
C ILE A 158 5.10 -16.37 8.77
N PRO A 159 5.56 -17.52 9.29
CA PRO A 159 6.64 -17.56 10.27
C PRO A 159 8.02 -17.30 9.62
N ASP A 160 8.15 -17.57 8.33
CA ASP A 160 9.39 -17.47 7.58
C ASP A 160 9.09 -16.88 6.18
N ILE A 161 9.39 -15.59 6.02
CA ILE A 161 9.16 -14.85 4.79
C ILE A 161 10.12 -15.32 3.68
N GLN A 162 11.36 -15.66 4.03
CA GLN A 162 12.35 -16.16 3.08
C GLN A 162 11.87 -17.48 2.46
N ARG A 163 11.44 -18.42 3.31
CA ARG A 163 10.88 -19.69 2.85
C ARG A 163 9.61 -19.49 2.01
N GLN A 164 8.77 -18.52 2.38
CA GLN A 164 7.57 -18.21 1.59
C GLN A 164 7.92 -17.68 0.20
N ALA A 165 8.95 -16.82 0.09
CA ALA A 165 9.40 -16.30 -1.20
C ALA A 165 9.94 -17.43 -2.10
N GLU A 166 10.70 -18.37 -1.53
CA GLU A 166 11.18 -19.56 -2.25
C GLU A 166 10.04 -20.42 -2.79
N LEU A 167 9.03 -20.72 -1.94
CA LEU A 167 7.85 -21.50 -2.34
C LEU A 167 7.02 -20.82 -3.45
N VAL A 168 7.01 -19.50 -3.49
CA VAL A 168 6.38 -18.75 -4.59
C VAL A 168 7.24 -18.85 -5.85
N ALA A 169 8.56 -18.73 -5.73
CA ALA A 169 9.47 -18.82 -6.86
C ALA A 169 9.38 -20.19 -7.58
N ASP A 170 9.24 -21.27 -6.83
CA ASP A 170 9.13 -22.64 -7.36
C ASP A 170 7.83 -22.89 -8.15
N ARG A 171 6.85 -22.01 -8.06
CA ARG A 171 5.54 -22.13 -8.75
C ARG A 171 5.44 -21.32 -10.05
N TRP A 172 6.43 -20.50 -10.33
CA TRP A 172 6.50 -19.62 -11.51
C TRP A 172 7.67 -19.96 -12.43
#